data_039a277c7134cb978d61c4caf1c8a7d4
#
_entry.id   039a277c7134cb978d61c4caf1c8a7d4
#
_cell.length_a   1.000
_cell.length_b   1.000
_cell.length_c   1.000
_cell.angle_alpha   90.00
_cell.angle_beta   90.00
_cell.angle_gamma   90.00
#
_symmetry.space_group_name_H-M   'P 1'
#
loop_
_entity.id
_entity.type
_entity.pdbx_description
1 polymer ?
#
loop_
_entity_poly.entity_id
_entity_poly.type
_entity_poly.pdbx_seq_one_letter_code
_entity_poly.pdbx_strand_id
1 'polypeptide(L)'
;MVQNRDMGIQHIGARKDHRCYGMGLGIIILDDVYPGFPGDVRNASAFPFPVQYEIVEGVSIAVLVYEEDKSPCLEPIKRAAKKLESMGCRAIAAECGYFAYFQQEIAAYVDVPVLMSSLLQVPWAQQLVGPNQVVGLFASGREFIRQQHLDSVGIVPGSNYVMRGIEDYGQVHEVNNLWTEGIHPALPEAYYDKAEREFVDIGVQFYQDYPNMGDMVLE
;
A
#
# COMPACT_ATOMS: atom_id res chain seq x y z
N MET A 1 8.99 4.00 -23.37
CA MET A 1 10.36 4.25 -23.87
C MET A 1 11.10 5.06 -22.81
N VAL A 2 12.00 4.44 -22.06
CA VAL A 2 12.81 5.16 -21.08
C VAL A 2 13.75 6.06 -21.87
N GLN A 3 13.50 7.37 -21.84
CA GLN A 3 14.46 8.32 -22.41
C GLN A 3 15.77 8.22 -21.62
N ASN A 4 16.83 7.85 -22.30
CA ASN A 4 18.19 8.00 -21.79
C ASN A 4 18.41 9.50 -21.56
N ARG A 5 18.12 10.00 -20.37
CA ARG A 5 18.47 11.37 -19.99
C ARG A 5 19.96 11.37 -19.74
N ASP A 6 20.68 12.00 -20.62
CA ASP A 6 22.03 12.44 -20.29
C ASP A 6 21.93 13.41 -19.11
N MET A 7 22.22 12.89 -17.93
CA MET A 7 22.16 13.65 -16.68
C MET A 7 23.41 14.48 -16.46
N GLY A 8 24.34 14.52 -17.44
CA GLY A 8 25.63 15.17 -17.29
C GLY A 8 26.55 14.51 -16.27
N ILE A 9 26.23 13.30 -15.82
CA ILE A 9 27.04 12.58 -14.83
C ILE A 9 28.24 11.98 -15.53
N GLN A 10 29.41 12.54 -15.28
CA GLN A 10 30.69 12.08 -15.85
C GLN A 10 31.49 11.19 -14.87
N HIS A 11 31.08 11.13 -13.62
CA HIS A 11 31.75 10.33 -12.59
C HIS A 11 30.74 9.79 -11.59
N ILE A 12 30.84 8.51 -11.29
CA ILE A 12 30.10 7.84 -10.24
C ILE A 12 31.00 6.88 -9.49
N GLY A 13 31.05 6.98 -8.18
CA GLY A 13 31.75 6.04 -7.31
C GLY A 13 30.88 4.84 -6.94
N ALA A 14 31.45 3.65 -6.92
CA ALA A 14 30.79 2.48 -6.38
C ALA A 14 30.52 2.64 -4.88
N ARG A 15 29.32 2.25 -4.44
CA ARG A 15 28.93 2.22 -3.01
C ARG A 15 28.96 0.78 -2.52
N LYS A 16 29.60 0.56 -1.37
CA LYS A 16 29.85 -0.78 -0.83
C LYS A 16 28.56 -1.59 -0.60
N ASP A 17 27.50 -0.92 -0.27
CA ASP A 17 26.18 -1.44 0.10
C ASP A 17 25.16 -1.45 -1.06
N HIS A 18 25.55 -0.93 -2.24
CA HIS A 18 24.67 -0.86 -3.41
C HIS A 18 25.04 -1.90 -4.46
N ARG A 19 24.08 -2.73 -4.87
CA ARG A 19 24.25 -3.74 -5.92
C ARG A 19 23.78 -3.26 -7.29
N CYS A 20 22.82 -2.35 -7.33
CA CYS A 20 22.24 -1.78 -8.54
C CYS A 20 22.12 -0.27 -8.43
N TYR A 21 21.86 0.39 -9.55
CA TYR A 21 21.68 1.84 -9.64
C TYR A 21 20.48 2.19 -10.50
N GLY A 22 19.88 3.36 -10.28
CA GLY A 22 18.78 3.88 -11.09
C GLY A 22 17.40 3.37 -10.69
N MET A 23 17.28 2.59 -9.62
CA MET A 23 15.99 2.18 -9.07
C MET A 23 15.33 3.35 -8.36
N GLY A 24 14.09 3.70 -8.76
CA GLY A 24 13.32 4.76 -8.12
C GLY A 24 12.71 4.30 -6.80
N LEU A 25 11.98 3.18 -6.85
CA LEU A 25 11.20 2.66 -5.75
C LEU A 25 11.41 1.15 -5.60
N GLY A 26 11.57 0.68 -4.38
CA GLY A 26 11.42 -0.72 -4.00
C GLY A 26 10.00 -0.96 -3.51
N ILE A 27 9.37 -2.05 -3.91
CA ILE A 27 8.00 -2.38 -3.51
C ILE A 27 8.02 -3.75 -2.85
N ILE A 28 7.63 -3.77 -1.58
CA ILE A 28 7.41 -4.99 -0.81
C ILE A 28 6.05 -5.56 -1.20
N ILE A 29 6.00 -6.84 -1.59
CA ILE A 29 4.78 -7.52 -2.00
C ILE A 29 4.55 -8.79 -1.20
N LEU A 30 3.28 -9.13 -0.99
CA LEU A 30 2.85 -10.35 -0.31
C LEU A 30 3.20 -11.60 -1.15
N ASP A 31 3.32 -12.72 -0.47
CA ASP A 31 3.51 -14.05 -1.07
C ASP A 31 2.16 -14.64 -1.49
N ASP A 32 1.44 -13.89 -2.33
CA ASP A 32 0.13 -14.25 -2.87
C ASP A 32 0.06 -14.00 -4.37
N VAL A 33 -0.90 -14.64 -5.03
CA VAL A 33 -1.16 -14.49 -6.46
C VAL A 33 -2.56 -13.91 -6.66
N TYR A 34 -2.62 -12.73 -7.28
CA TYR A 34 -3.87 -12.09 -7.67
C TYR A 34 -3.69 -11.23 -8.94
N PRO A 35 -4.77 -10.89 -9.67
CA PRO A 35 -4.66 -10.11 -10.90
C PRO A 35 -4.15 -8.68 -10.61
N GLY A 36 -3.11 -8.24 -11.37
CA GLY A 36 -2.57 -6.89 -11.30
C GLY A 36 -2.91 -6.11 -12.57
N PHE A 37 -3.93 -5.28 -12.53
CA PHE A 37 -4.32 -4.43 -13.65
C PHE A 37 -3.25 -3.37 -13.99
N PRO A 38 -3.22 -2.84 -15.23
CA PRO A 38 -2.45 -1.63 -15.52
C PRO A 38 -2.88 -0.50 -14.57
N GLY A 39 -1.93 0.05 -13.80
CA GLY A 39 -2.22 1.02 -12.74
C GLY A 39 -2.16 0.44 -11.32
N ASP A 40 -2.25 -0.86 -11.16
CA ASP A 40 -2.03 -1.54 -9.89
C ASP A 40 -0.57 -1.43 -9.43
N VAL A 41 -0.36 -1.37 -8.13
CA VAL A 41 0.97 -1.24 -7.53
C VAL A 41 1.90 -2.43 -7.84
N ARG A 42 1.34 -3.64 -8.06
CA ARG A 42 2.08 -4.82 -8.53
C ARG A 42 2.39 -4.81 -10.02
N ASN A 43 1.79 -3.92 -10.77
CA ASN A 43 2.03 -3.82 -12.19
C ASN A 43 3.09 -2.75 -12.48
N ALA A 44 4.29 -3.15 -12.89
CA ALA A 44 5.40 -2.24 -13.15
C ALA A 44 5.10 -1.16 -14.20
N SER A 45 4.09 -1.37 -15.07
CA SER A 45 3.67 -0.37 -16.04
C SER A 45 2.95 0.83 -15.43
N ALA A 46 2.54 0.76 -14.16
CA ALA A 46 1.95 1.86 -13.41
C ALA A 46 2.95 3.01 -13.13
N PHE A 47 4.27 2.73 -13.22
CA PHE A 47 5.30 3.66 -12.81
C PHE A 47 6.06 4.25 -14.02
N PRO A 48 6.31 5.58 -14.06
CA PRO A 48 7.10 6.19 -15.11
C PRO A 48 8.62 6.05 -14.91
N PHE A 49 9.07 5.31 -13.89
CA PHE A 49 10.46 5.06 -13.53
C PHE A 49 10.66 3.58 -13.14
N PRO A 50 11.90 3.09 -13.12
CA PRO A 50 12.21 1.71 -12.71
C PRO A 50 11.79 1.45 -11.26
N VAL A 51 11.09 0.33 -11.04
CA VAL A 51 10.72 -0.20 -9.72
C VAL A 51 11.32 -1.59 -9.53
N GLN A 52 11.58 -1.95 -8.29
CA GLN A 52 12.06 -3.27 -7.90
C GLN A 52 11.07 -3.88 -6.92
N TYR A 53 10.56 -5.07 -7.26
CA TYR A 53 9.71 -5.84 -6.36
C TYR A 53 10.50 -6.82 -5.52
N GLU A 54 10.06 -7.01 -4.28
CA GLU A 54 10.56 -8.04 -3.38
C GLU A 54 9.41 -8.74 -2.67
N ILE A 55 9.31 -10.06 -2.87
CA ILE A 55 8.30 -10.90 -2.21
C ILE A 55 8.72 -11.12 -0.75
N VAL A 56 7.81 -10.91 0.18
CA VAL A 56 8.00 -11.28 1.57
C VAL A 56 7.61 -12.74 1.76
N GLU A 57 8.56 -13.62 1.55
CA GLU A 57 8.34 -15.08 1.62
C GLU A 57 7.62 -15.49 2.91
N GLY A 58 6.52 -16.23 2.75
CA GLY A 58 5.68 -16.73 3.84
C GLY A 58 4.74 -15.70 4.47
N VAL A 59 4.68 -14.48 3.97
CA VAL A 59 3.72 -13.47 4.43
C VAL A 59 2.64 -13.26 3.37
N SER A 60 1.54 -13.97 3.53
CA SER A 60 0.35 -13.88 2.69
C SER A 60 -0.69 -12.91 3.26
N ILE A 61 -1.75 -12.63 2.50
CA ILE A 61 -2.94 -11.91 2.99
C ILE A 61 -3.47 -12.58 4.26
N ALA A 62 -3.57 -13.92 4.27
CA ALA A 62 -4.05 -14.65 5.44
C ALA A 62 -3.25 -14.31 6.70
N VAL A 63 -1.92 -14.27 6.60
CA VAL A 63 -1.04 -14.00 7.74
C VAL A 63 -1.01 -12.51 8.09
N LEU A 64 -0.88 -11.64 7.09
CA LEU A 64 -0.77 -10.20 7.35
C LEU A 64 -2.08 -9.56 7.82
N VAL A 65 -3.22 -9.98 7.24
CA VAL A 65 -4.51 -9.31 7.47
C VAL A 65 -5.31 -10.01 8.56
N TYR A 66 -5.48 -11.34 8.46
CA TYR A 66 -6.46 -12.04 9.30
C TYR A 66 -5.88 -12.55 10.63
N GLU A 67 -4.60 -12.97 10.66
CA GLU A 67 -4.00 -13.43 11.91
C GLU A 67 -3.91 -12.28 12.94
N GLU A 68 -4.13 -12.62 14.21
CA GLU A 68 -4.09 -11.62 15.28
C GLU A 68 -2.65 -11.26 15.66
N ASP A 69 -1.78 -12.27 15.78
CA ASP A 69 -0.35 -12.08 16.03
C ASP A 69 0.41 -11.83 14.72
N LYS A 70 0.85 -10.61 14.53
CA LYS A 70 1.62 -10.19 13.34
C LYS A 70 3.14 -10.26 13.57
N SER A 71 3.58 -10.65 14.76
CA SER A 71 5.02 -10.69 15.09
C SER A 71 5.85 -11.58 14.13
N PRO A 72 5.33 -12.71 13.60
CA PRO A 72 6.08 -13.51 12.64
C PRO A 72 6.40 -12.80 11.31
N CYS A 73 5.63 -11.76 10.94
CA CYS A 73 5.84 -11.02 9.71
C CYS A 73 7.06 -10.09 9.75
N LEU A 74 7.45 -9.61 10.95
CA LEU A 74 8.43 -8.52 11.09
C LEU A 74 9.78 -8.86 10.46
N GLU A 75 10.36 -10.00 10.78
CA GLU A 75 11.68 -10.36 10.28
C GLU A 75 11.72 -10.66 8.77
N PRO A 76 10.72 -11.35 8.16
CA PRO A 76 10.61 -11.43 6.71
C PRO A 76 10.53 -10.04 6.03
N ILE A 77 9.71 -9.12 6.57
CA ILE A 77 9.57 -7.75 6.03
C ILE A 77 10.90 -6.98 6.13
N LYS A 78 11.60 -7.05 7.25
CA LYS A 78 12.94 -6.44 7.41
C LYS A 78 13.93 -6.95 6.39
N ARG A 79 13.97 -8.27 6.13
CA ARG A 79 14.85 -8.84 5.12
C ARG A 79 14.54 -8.31 3.72
N ALA A 80 13.25 -8.26 3.35
CA ALA A 80 12.81 -7.71 2.07
C ALA A 80 13.19 -6.23 1.93
N ALA A 81 12.92 -5.41 2.96
CA ALA A 81 13.29 -4.00 2.98
C ALA A 81 14.81 -3.78 2.81
N LYS A 82 15.62 -4.54 3.56
CA LYS A 82 17.08 -4.43 3.48
C LYS A 82 17.63 -4.88 2.13
N LYS A 83 17.01 -5.87 1.51
CA LYS A 83 17.38 -6.30 0.15
C LYS A 83 17.09 -5.21 -0.87
N LEU A 84 15.92 -4.58 -0.84
CA LEU A 84 15.55 -3.45 -1.71
C LEU A 84 16.51 -2.27 -1.53
N GLU A 85 16.84 -1.92 -0.29
CA GLU A 85 17.85 -0.89 -0.01
C GLU A 85 19.20 -1.24 -0.63
N SER A 86 19.68 -2.48 -0.45
CA SER A 86 20.96 -2.94 -1.02
C SER A 86 20.99 -2.96 -2.55
N MET A 87 19.82 -3.04 -3.19
CA MET A 87 19.66 -2.90 -4.63
C MET A 87 19.64 -1.44 -5.10
N GLY A 88 19.81 -0.49 -4.19
CA GLY A 88 19.90 0.93 -4.50
C GLY A 88 18.57 1.62 -4.73
N CYS A 89 17.47 1.05 -4.23
CA CYS A 89 16.19 1.72 -4.21
C CYS A 89 16.26 2.99 -3.36
N ARG A 90 15.67 4.09 -3.84
CA ARG A 90 15.74 5.39 -3.18
C ARG A 90 14.65 5.60 -2.12
N ALA A 91 13.61 4.78 -2.17
CA ALA A 91 12.55 4.67 -1.19
C ALA A 91 11.97 3.26 -1.24
N ILE A 92 11.26 2.86 -0.21
CA ILE A 92 10.56 1.58 -0.12
C ILE A 92 9.09 1.86 0.14
N ALA A 93 8.22 1.19 -0.63
CA ALA A 93 6.78 1.15 -0.40
C ALA A 93 6.33 -0.30 -0.20
N ALA A 94 5.11 -0.48 0.29
CA ALA A 94 4.45 -1.77 0.32
C ALA A 94 3.16 -1.73 -0.52
N GLU A 95 2.76 -2.88 -1.06
CA GLU A 95 1.58 -2.98 -1.91
C GLU A 95 0.27 -3.04 -1.14
N CYS A 96 0.31 -3.61 0.07
CA CYS A 96 -0.86 -3.83 0.90
C CYS A 96 -0.85 -2.83 2.06
N GLY A 97 -1.94 -2.12 2.23
CA GLY A 97 -2.03 -1.10 3.26
C GLY A 97 -1.90 -1.61 4.69
N TYR A 98 -2.23 -2.88 4.94
CA TYR A 98 -2.05 -3.50 6.27
C TYR A 98 -0.59 -3.63 6.72
N PHE A 99 0.37 -3.41 5.83
CA PHE A 99 1.77 -3.22 6.23
C PHE A 99 1.98 -1.96 7.09
N ALA A 100 1.00 -1.07 7.18
CA ALA A 100 1.00 0.07 8.12
C ALA A 100 1.40 -0.32 9.53
N TYR A 101 1.01 -1.52 9.96
CA TYR A 101 1.36 -2.09 11.27
C TYR A 101 2.85 -1.99 11.60
N PHE A 102 3.70 -2.08 10.58
CA PHE A 102 5.17 -2.12 10.69
C PHE A 102 5.86 -0.83 10.21
N GLN A 103 5.11 0.24 9.97
CA GLN A 103 5.67 1.48 9.41
C GLN A 103 6.86 1.99 10.21
N GLN A 104 6.75 2.05 11.53
CA GLN A 104 7.80 2.62 12.38
C GLN A 104 9.02 1.70 12.49
N GLU A 105 8.79 0.40 12.63
CA GLU A 105 9.85 -0.61 12.74
C GLU A 105 10.70 -0.66 11.46
N ILE A 106 10.07 -0.61 10.30
CA ILE A 106 10.79 -0.66 9.03
C ILE A 106 11.49 0.66 8.75
N ALA A 107 10.84 1.80 9.01
CA ALA A 107 11.48 3.11 8.87
C ALA A 107 12.70 3.29 9.79
N ALA A 108 12.70 2.66 10.96
CA ALA A 108 13.85 2.65 11.86
C ALA A 108 14.96 1.65 11.46
N TYR A 109 14.66 0.70 10.56
CA TYR A 109 15.57 -0.39 10.20
C TYR A 109 16.40 -0.11 8.93
N VAL A 110 15.89 0.69 8.01
CA VAL A 110 16.57 1.04 6.75
C VAL A 110 16.91 2.53 6.69
N ASP A 111 17.89 2.89 5.85
CA ASP A 111 18.40 4.26 5.73
C ASP A 111 17.72 5.06 4.58
N VAL A 112 16.63 4.52 4.01
CA VAL A 112 15.86 5.16 2.95
C VAL A 112 14.43 5.44 3.42
N PRO A 113 13.73 6.43 2.84
CA PRO A 113 12.31 6.68 3.16
C PRO A 113 11.43 5.44 2.95
N VAL A 114 10.47 5.24 3.86
CA VAL A 114 9.57 4.08 3.88
C VAL A 114 8.12 4.54 3.90
N LEU A 115 7.31 3.96 3.01
CA LEU A 115 5.88 4.22 2.86
C LEU A 115 5.13 2.88 2.84
N MET A 116 4.84 2.34 4.03
CA MET A 116 4.26 0.99 4.15
C MET A 116 2.75 0.95 3.88
N SER A 117 2.07 2.11 3.76
CA SER A 117 0.63 2.17 3.58
C SER A 117 0.18 3.54 3.08
N SER A 118 -0.94 3.57 2.35
CA SER A 118 -1.68 4.79 2.00
C SER A 118 -2.20 5.53 3.24
N LEU A 119 -2.39 4.86 4.37
CA LEU A 119 -2.80 5.47 5.64
C LEU A 119 -1.90 6.61 6.10
N LEU A 120 -0.64 6.63 5.69
CA LEU A 120 0.28 7.77 5.92
C LEU A 120 -0.26 9.10 5.37
N GLN A 121 -1.16 9.06 4.40
CA GLN A 121 -1.76 10.26 3.82
C GLN A 121 -2.83 10.88 4.73
N VAL A 122 -3.45 10.11 5.64
CA VAL A 122 -4.56 10.59 6.47
C VAL A 122 -4.19 11.78 7.35
N PRO A 123 -3.11 11.77 8.15
CA PRO A 123 -2.72 12.94 8.96
C PRO A 123 -2.41 14.16 8.11
N TRP A 124 -1.89 13.97 6.91
CA TRP A 124 -1.61 15.05 5.98
C TRP A 124 -2.91 15.62 5.36
N ALA A 125 -3.80 14.75 4.89
CA ALA A 125 -5.11 15.13 4.36
C ALA A 125 -5.94 15.90 5.41
N GLN A 126 -5.91 15.47 6.66
CA GLN A 126 -6.57 16.19 7.77
C GLN A 126 -6.12 17.65 7.91
N GLN A 127 -4.85 17.94 7.62
CA GLN A 127 -4.35 19.31 7.64
C GLN A 127 -4.84 20.13 6.44
N LEU A 128 -5.08 19.48 5.31
CA LEU A 128 -5.55 20.16 4.09
C LEU A 128 -7.03 20.51 4.16
N VAL A 129 -7.87 19.62 4.68
CA VAL A 129 -9.34 19.81 4.68
C VAL A 129 -9.81 20.74 5.80
N GLY A 130 -9.03 20.90 6.85
CA GLY A 130 -9.37 21.76 7.98
C GLY A 130 -10.36 21.12 8.98
N PRO A 131 -10.67 21.84 10.09
CA PRO A 131 -11.30 21.23 11.27
C PRO A 131 -12.80 20.93 11.12
N ASN A 132 -13.46 21.47 10.12
CA ASN A 132 -14.91 21.29 9.91
C ASN A 132 -15.24 20.18 8.91
N GLN A 133 -14.21 19.60 8.30
CA GLN A 133 -14.36 18.52 7.34
C GLN A 133 -13.72 17.24 7.89
N VAL A 134 -14.13 16.11 7.35
CA VAL A 134 -13.54 14.81 7.70
C VAL A 134 -12.76 14.23 6.52
N VAL A 135 -11.77 13.43 6.82
CA VAL A 135 -11.10 12.57 5.84
C VAL A 135 -11.80 11.22 5.82
N GLY A 136 -12.30 10.81 4.67
CA GLY A 136 -12.80 9.45 4.47
C GLY A 136 -11.63 8.48 4.36
N LEU A 137 -11.66 7.43 5.16
CA LEU A 137 -10.74 6.30 5.05
C LEU A 137 -11.55 5.09 4.58
N PHE A 138 -11.23 4.61 3.38
CA PHE A 138 -11.89 3.47 2.78
C PHE A 138 -10.95 2.27 2.76
N ALA A 139 -11.31 1.21 3.46
CA ALA A 139 -10.49 0.01 3.62
C ALA A 139 -11.11 -1.21 2.94
N SER A 140 -10.29 -2.13 2.48
CA SER A 140 -10.74 -3.41 1.93
C SER A 140 -11.42 -4.31 2.97
N GLY A 141 -11.08 -4.15 4.27
CA GLY A 141 -11.68 -4.85 5.39
C GLY A 141 -11.44 -4.08 6.68
N ARG A 142 -12.32 -3.14 6.98
CA ARG A 142 -12.22 -2.23 8.13
C ARG A 142 -11.99 -2.95 9.47
N GLU A 143 -12.59 -4.10 9.63
CA GLU A 143 -12.51 -4.91 10.86
C GLU A 143 -11.11 -5.46 11.15
N PHE A 144 -10.24 -5.52 10.13
CA PHE A 144 -8.86 -5.98 10.26
C PHE A 144 -7.86 -4.84 10.54
N ILE A 145 -8.30 -3.57 10.44
CA ILE A 145 -7.49 -2.43 10.84
C ILE A 145 -7.47 -2.34 12.36
N ARG A 146 -6.34 -2.70 12.95
CA ARG A 146 -6.09 -2.62 14.40
C ARG A 146 -5.60 -1.22 14.77
N GLN A 147 -5.72 -0.88 16.07
CA GLN A 147 -5.22 0.40 16.58
C GLN A 147 -3.74 0.62 16.24
N GLN A 148 -2.91 -0.42 16.28
CA GLN A 148 -1.50 -0.35 15.93
C GLN A 148 -1.25 0.12 14.48
N HIS A 149 -2.11 -0.23 13.51
CA HIS A 149 -1.99 0.29 12.14
C HIS A 149 -2.13 1.81 12.13
N LEU A 150 -3.12 2.34 12.87
CA LEU A 150 -3.39 3.77 12.95
C LEU A 150 -2.28 4.52 13.70
N ASP A 151 -1.85 3.99 14.84
CA ASP A 151 -0.80 4.57 15.66
C ASP A 151 0.53 4.65 14.92
N SER A 152 0.88 3.59 14.17
CA SER A 152 2.14 3.50 13.43
C SER A 152 2.28 4.54 12.32
N VAL A 153 1.16 5.05 11.80
CA VAL A 153 1.12 6.09 10.76
C VAL A 153 0.68 7.46 11.31
N GLY A 154 0.48 7.58 12.63
CA GLY A 154 0.19 8.85 13.29
C GLY A 154 -1.28 9.29 13.20
N ILE A 155 -2.21 8.38 12.94
CA ILE A 155 -3.65 8.68 12.98
C ILE A 155 -4.11 8.68 14.44
N VAL A 156 -4.53 9.85 14.93
CA VAL A 156 -4.95 10.03 16.32
C VAL A 156 -6.41 9.55 16.49
N PRO A 157 -6.71 8.68 17.47
CA PRO A 157 -8.08 8.29 17.76
C PRO A 157 -8.99 9.50 18.05
N GLY A 158 -10.16 9.53 17.42
CA GLY A 158 -11.12 10.63 17.58
C GLY A 158 -10.76 11.92 16.82
N SER A 159 -9.72 11.92 15.99
CA SER A 159 -9.47 13.02 15.05
C SER A 159 -10.51 13.03 13.92
N ASN A 160 -10.44 14.00 13.03
CA ASN A 160 -11.45 14.25 11.98
C ASN A 160 -11.32 13.26 10.79
N TYR A 161 -11.53 11.98 11.02
CA TYR A 161 -11.68 10.97 9.98
C TYR A 161 -12.91 10.09 10.22
N VAL A 162 -13.40 9.48 9.15
CA VAL A 162 -14.43 8.43 9.18
C VAL A 162 -13.93 7.24 8.39
N MET A 163 -14.18 6.04 8.88
CA MET A 163 -13.70 4.81 8.24
C MET A 163 -14.88 3.97 7.75
N ARG A 164 -14.78 3.47 6.54
CA ARG A 164 -15.67 2.47 5.95
C ARG A 164 -14.86 1.36 5.32
N GLY A 165 -15.44 0.16 5.33
CA GLY A 165 -14.92 -0.98 4.60
C GLY A 165 -15.77 -1.29 3.38
N ILE A 166 -15.25 -2.12 2.48
CA ILE A 166 -16.02 -2.66 1.34
C ILE A 166 -17.28 -3.38 1.85
N GLU A 167 -17.17 -4.07 2.97
CA GLU A 167 -18.27 -4.81 3.61
C GLU A 167 -19.47 -3.93 3.98
N ASP A 168 -19.28 -2.63 4.13
CA ASP A 168 -20.37 -1.68 4.44
C ASP A 168 -21.29 -1.40 3.23
N TYR A 169 -20.87 -1.74 2.00
CA TYR A 169 -21.53 -1.36 0.74
C TYR A 169 -22.15 -2.54 -0.03
N GLY A 170 -22.27 -3.68 0.59
CA GLY A 170 -22.99 -4.83 0.04
C GLY A 170 -22.15 -5.71 -0.88
N GLN A 171 -22.77 -6.23 -1.96
CA GLN A 171 -22.11 -7.22 -2.81
C GLN A 171 -21.20 -6.53 -3.86
N VAL A 172 -19.92 -6.62 -3.63
CA VAL A 172 -18.86 -6.20 -4.55
C VAL A 172 -18.09 -7.44 -5.00
N HIS A 173 -18.44 -7.96 -6.17
CA HIS A 173 -17.90 -9.22 -6.64
C HIS A 173 -16.52 -9.08 -7.25
N GLU A 174 -16.34 -8.14 -8.15
CA GLU A 174 -15.09 -7.99 -8.89
C GLU A 174 -13.97 -7.41 -8.03
N VAL A 175 -14.31 -6.47 -7.15
CA VAL A 175 -13.35 -5.91 -6.19
C VAL A 175 -12.86 -7.00 -5.23
N ASN A 176 -13.76 -7.87 -4.74
CA ASN A 176 -13.37 -9.00 -3.90
C ASN A 176 -12.45 -9.98 -4.63
N ASN A 177 -12.63 -10.18 -5.92
CA ASN A 177 -11.77 -11.05 -6.74
C ASN A 177 -10.34 -10.53 -6.86
N LEU A 178 -10.07 -9.25 -6.55
CA LEU A 178 -8.74 -8.67 -6.62
C LEU A 178 -7.84 -9.12 -5.46
N TRP A 179 -8.40 -9.50 -4.31
CA TRP A 179 -7.60 -9.84 -3.13
C TRP A 179 -8.12 -10.99 -2.27
N THR A 180 -9.43 -11.19 -2.13
CA THR A 180 -9.93 -12.22 -1.20
C THR A 180 -9.77 -13.64 -1.72
N GLU A 181 -9.69 -13.82 -3.03
CA GLU A 181 -9.61 -15.13 -3.64
C GLU A 181 -8.19 -15.68 -3.79
N GLY A 182 -7.16 -14.89 -3.46
CA GLY A 182 -5.79 -15.39 -3.31
C GLY A 182 -5.64 -16.51 -2.27
N ILE A 183 -6.68 -16.74 -1.45
CA ILE A 183 -6.78 -17.83 -0.48
C ILE A 183 -7.46 -19.08 -1.06
N HIS A 184 -8.06 -18.98 -2.24
CA HIS A 184 -8.76 -20.10 -2.89
C HIS A 184 -7.84 -20.95 -3.77
N PRO A 185 -8.12 -22.26 -3.94
CA PRO A 185 -7.32 -23.12 -4.80
C PRO A 185 -7.44 -22.79 -6.30
N ALA A 186 -8.43 -21.98 -6.69
CA ALA A 186 -8.55 -21.44 -8.04
C ALA A 186 -7.85 -20.08 -8.14
N LEU A 187 -7.11 -19.83 -9.23
CA LEU A 187 -6.52 -18.54 -9.49
C LEU A 187 -7.62 -17.49 -9.66
N PRO A 188 -7.54 -16.34 -8.99
CA PRO A 188 -8.56 -15.31 -9.10
C PRO A 188 -8.56 -14.65 -10.49
N GLU A 189 -9.74 -14.33 -10.97
CA GLU A 189 -9.97 -13.58 -12.20
C GLU A 189 -10.86 -12.38 -11.91
N ALA A 190 -10.53 -11.22 -12.47
CA ALA A 190 -11.34 -10.01 -12.34
C ALA A 190 -11.46 -9.27 -13.68
N TYR A 191 -12.59 -8.59 -13.88
CA TYR A 191 -12.84 -7.77 -15.05
C TYR A 191 -12.65 -6.30 -14.71
N TYR A 192 -11.69 -5.66 -15.36
CA TYR A 192 -11.30 -4.28 -15.09
C TYR A 192 -12.49 -3.30 -15.08
N ASP A 193 -13.30 -3.31 -16.12
CA ASP A 193 -14.42 -2.37 -16.30
C ASP A 193 -15.55 -2.57 -15.26
N LYS A 194 -15.66 -3.76 -14.69
CA LYS A 194 -16.59 -4.03 -13.62
C LYS A 194 -16.02 -3.60 -12.26
N ALA A 195 -14.77 -3.95 -11.98
CA ALA A 195 -14.08 -3.53 -10.76
C ALA A 195 -14.02 -2.00 -10.66
N GLU A 196 -13.69 -1.30 -11.76
CA GLU A 196 -13.70 0.16 -11.82
C GLU A 196 -15.07 0.74 -11.45
N ARG A 197 -16.15 0.21 -12.03
CA ARG A 197 -17.52 0.66 -11.69
C ARG A 197 -17.86 0.43 -10.24
N GLU A 198 -17.57 -0.76 -9.71
CA GLU A 198 -17.82 -1.07 -8.29
C GLU A 198 -17.09 -0.11 -7.37
N PHE A 199 -15.81 0.18 -7.63
CA PHE A 199 -15.04 1.15 -6.84
C PHE A 199 -15.59 2.56 -6.91
N VAL A 200 -15.97 3.02 -8.11
CA VAL A 200 -16.55 4.36 -8.30
C VAL A 200 -17.89 4.47 -7.57
N ASP A 201 -18.77 3.46 -7.71
CA ASP A 201 -20.09 3.46 -7.07
C ASP A 201 -19.96 3.50 -5.55
N ILE A 202 -19.06 2.70 -4.97
CA ILE A 202 -18.76 2.71 -3.54
C ILE A 202 -18.23 4.07 -3.09
N GLY A 203 -17.26 4.63 -3.82
CA GLY A 203 -16.67 5.92 -3.49
C GLY A 203 -17.71 7.06 -3.51
N VAL A 204 -18.61 7.05 -4.51
CA VAL A 204 -19.73 8.00 -4.59
C VAL A 204 -20.67 7.83 -3.42
N GLN A 205 -21.04 6.59 -3.08
CA GLN A 205 -21.92 6.32 -1.93
C GLN A 205 -21.27 6.78 -0.62
N PHE A 206 -19.99 6.48 -0.41
CA PHE A 206 -19.26 6.91 0.78
C PHE A 206 -19.25 8.44 0.91
N TYR A 207 -19.02 9.15 -0.19
CA TYR A 207 -19.07 10.61 -0.21
C TYR A 207 -20.47 11.16 0.11
N GLN A 208 -21.53 10.50 -0.37
CA GLN A 208 -22.92 10.89 -0.08
C GLN A 208 -23.29 10.68 1.39
N ASP A 209 -22.77 9.61 2.02
CA ASP A 209 -23.00 9.31 3.44
C ASP A 209 -22.36 10.35 4.37
N TYR A 210 -21.32 11.06 3.90
CA TYR A 210 -20.59 12.07 4.66
C TYR A 210 -20.44 13.38 3.87
N PRO A 211 -21.48 14.21 3.79
CA PRO A 211 -21.46 15.44 2.97
C PRO A 211 -20.39 16.46 3.37
N ASN A 212 -19.82 16.34 4.57
CA ASN A 212 -18.69 17.16 5.03
C ASN A 212 -17.31 16.50 4.78
N MET A 213 -17.24 15.45 3.97
CA MET A 213 -15.97 14.86 3.57
C MET A 213 -15.23 15.80 2.64
N GLY A 214 -13.97 16.12 2.98
CA GLY A 214 -13.12 17.00 2.20
C GLY A 214 -12.05 16.27 1.39
N ASP A 215 -11.72 15.05 1.77
CA ASP A 215 -10.75 14.19 1.10
C ASP A 215 -11.03 12.72 1.42
N MET A 216 -10.51 11.80 0.59
CA MET A 216 -10.67 10.36 0.78
C MET A 216 -9.33 9.66 0.53
N VAL A 217 -8.94 8.79 1.47
CA VAL A 217 -7.77 7.90 1.37
C VAL A 217 -8.26 6.47 1.19
N LEU A 218 -7.73 5.80 0.17
CA LEU A 218 -8.01 4.38 -0.12
C LEU A 218 -6.91 3.51 0.47
N GLU A 219 -7.32 2.45 1.18
CA GLU A 219 -6.46 1.49 1.87
C GLU A 219 -6.64 0.09 1.29
#